data_742e018f0c28259966b7f232ba2c7025
#
_entry.id   742e018f0c28259966b7f232ba2c7025
#
_cell.length_a   1.000
_cell.length_b   1.000
_cell.length_c   1.000
_cell.angle_alpha   90.00
_cell.angle_beta   90.00
_cell.angle_gamma   90.00
#
_symmetry.space_group_name_H-M   'P 1'
#
loop_
_entity.id
_entity.type
_entity.pdbx_description
1 polymer ?
#
loop_
_entity_poly.entity_id
_entity_poly.type
_entity_poly.pdbx_seq_one_letter_code
_entity_poly.pdbx_strand_id
1 'polypeptide(L)'
;MKKIIYSILICFGTVVLSSCEDTSEDISKVMHFASLELKGETAMKMKLNDTYVEPGFIALEGDEDITSKVKIAGAVNSAKSDIYTLTYSVANVDGVSVSKKRNVLVAAPTFASAYYGESELGSRHYVNAPIHIVDNGDGTYGIDDIMGGFQFHGLNAGLEPAYDLHAEAVIKLEADNSISLVSLGSWAPELKLTLGLNSGSYDPVTGVIELNVKYGANNQLSVTLTK
;
A
#
# COMPACT_ATOMS: atom_id res chain seq x y z
N MET A 1 -56.85 54.13 47.62
CA MET A 1 -55.95 52.96 47.36
C MET A 1 -56.18 52.23 46.01
N LYS A 2 -57.03 52.74 45.13
CA LYS A 2 -57.29 52.12 43.80
C LYS A 2 -56.50 52.72 42.61
N LYS A 3 -55.82 53.85 42.84
CA LYS A 3 -55.07 54.53 41.76
C LYS A 3 -53.56 54.15 41.60
N ILE A 4 -53.02 53.45 42.60
CA ILE A 4 -51.62 53.06 42.60
C ILE A 4 -51.41 51.72 41.85
N ILE A 5 -52.47 50.88 41.79
CA ILE A 5 -52.38 49.55 41.13
C ILE A 5 -52.30 49.65 39.57
N TYR A 6 -52.86 50.71 39.01
CA TYR A 6 -52.81 50.89 37.51
C TYR A 6 -51.47 51.40 37.00
N SER A 7 -50.67 52.08 37.82
CA SER A 7 -49.35 52.59 37.38
C SER A 7 -48.27 51.47 37.38
N ILE A 8 -48.45 50.38 38.08
CA ILE A 8 -47.47 49.24 38.09
C ILE A 8 -47.71 48.30 36.91
N LEU A 9 -48.93 48.32 36.31
CA LEU A 9 -49.26 47.39 35.22
C LEU A 9 -48.82 47.89 33.83
N ILE A 10 -48.41 49.16 33.70
CA ILE A 10 -48.00 49.77 32.42
C ILE A 10 -46.46 49.70 32.21
N CYS A 11 -45.69 49.50 33.28
CA CYS A 11 -44.21 49.38 33.16
C CYS A 11 -43.69 47.99 32.81
N PHE A 12 -44.55 46.97 32.64
CA PHE A 12 -44.14 45.61 32.37
C PHE A 12 -44.34 45.14 30.91
N GLY A 13 -44.61 46.09 29.99
CA GLY A 13 -45.03 45.81 28.61
C GLY A 13 -44.00 46.06 27.53
N THR A 14 -42.74 46.39 27.82
CA THR A 14 -41.70 46.55 26.81
C THR A 14 -40.54 45.58 27.06
N VAL A 15 -40.81 44.26 26.98
CA VAL A 15 -39.77 43.31 26.62
C VAL A 15 -39.55 43.44 25.12
N VAL A 16 -38.55 44.21 24.75
CA VAL A 16 -38.02 44.24 23.40
C VAL A 16 -37.49 42.81 23.14
N LEU A 17 -38.23 42.07 22.32
CA LEU A 17 -37.69 40.90 21.65
C LEU A 17 -36.59 41.41 20.72
N SER A 18 -35.36 41.53 21.21
CA SER A 18 -34.22 41.54 20.34
C SER A 18 -34.16 40.13 19.73
N SER A 19 -34.81 39.95 18.60
CA SER A 19 -34.55 38.85 17.70
C SER A 19 -33.06 38.96 17.35
N CYS A 20 -32.27 38.09 17.94
CA CYS A 20 -30.98 37.79 17.37
C CYS A 20 -31.29 37.24 15.99
N GLU A 21 -31.10 38.02 14.95
CA GLU A 21 -30.91 37.48 13.63
C GLU A 21 -29.56 36.74 13.66
N ASP A 22 -29.58 35.51 14.14
CA ASP A 22 -28.54 34.55 13.78
C ASP A 22 -28.66 34.35 12.29
N THR A 23 -27.90 35.16 11.54
CA THR A 23 -27.67 34.90 10.13
C THR A 23 -26.89 33.59 10.08
N SER A 24 -27.61 32.55 9.73
CA SER A 24 -27.01 31.22 9.46
C SER A 24 -26.15 31.19 8.16
N GLU A 25 -25.80 32.36 7.65
CA GLU A 25 -25.03 32.48 6.42
C GLU A 25 -23.59 31.98 6.54
N ASP A 26 -23.04 31.91 7.77
CA ASP A 26 -21.67 31.42 8.01
C ASP A 26 -21.58 29.97 8.57
N ILE A 27 -22.72 29.29 8.79
CA ILE A 27 -22.72 27.99 9.47
C ILE A 27 -22.62 26.79 8.50
N SER A 28 -22.82 27.03 7.20
CA SER A 28 -22.76 25.97 6.20
C SER A 28 -21.61 26.20 5.22
N LYS A 29 -20.37 26.12 5.70
CA LYS A 29 -19.23 26.02 4.80
C LYS A 29 -19.28 24.65 4.13
N VAL A 30 -19.54 24.61 2.84
CA VAL A 30 -19.42 23.38 2.05
C VAL A 30 -17.96 23.00 2.04
N MET A 31 -17.64 21.91 2.73
CA MET A 31 -16.28 21.36 2.72
C MET A 31 -16.07 20.58 1.42
N HIS A 32 -15.12 20.99 0.62
CA HIS A 32 -14.67 20.25 -0.54
C HIS A 32 -13.47 19.38 -0.15
N PHE A 33 -13.62 18.06 -0.32
CA PHE A 33 -12.50 17.15 -0.11
C PHE A 33 -11.55 17.19 -1.30
N ALA A 34 -10.24 17.15 -0.99
CA ALA A 34 -9.26 16.98 -2.05
C ALA A 34 -9.38 15.56 -2.65
N SER A 35 -9.31 15.48 -3.97
CA SER A 35 -9.11 14.23 -4.70
C SER A 35 -7.70 14.21 -5.28
N LEU A 36 -7.12 13.01 -5.39
CA LEU A 36 -5.79 12.81 -5.99
C LEU A 36 -5.84 11.55 -6.86
N GLU A 37 -5.48 11.69 -8.12
CA GLU A 37 -5.42 10.60 -9.09
C GLU A 37 -4.00 10.49 -9.67
N LEU A 38 -3.45 9.28 -9.70
CA LEU A 38 -2.18 8.99 -10.35
C LEU A 38 -2.43 8.55 -11.79
N LYS A 39 -1.70 9.13 -12.74
CA LYS A 39 -1.72 8.70 -14.15
C LYS A 39 -0.80 7.49 -14.32
N GLY A 40 -1.20 6.57 -15.20
CA GLY A 40 -0.43 5.35 -15.46
C GLY A 40 -0.51 4.33 -14.33
N GLU A 41 0.38 3.36 -14.36
CA GLU A 41 0.41 2.23 -13.43
C GLU A 41 0.83 2.67 -12.02
N THR A 42 0.20 2.08 -11.00
CA THR A 42 0.59 2.28 -9.60
C THR A 42 1.68 1.31 -9.15
N ALA A 43 1.87 0.20 -9.88
CA ALA A 43 2.97 -0.75 -9.73
C ALA A 43 3.76 -0.79 -11.04
N MET A 44 4.80 0.01 -11.14
CA MET A 44 5.64 0.14 -12.32
C MET A 44 6.84 -0.81 -12.26
N LYS A 45 7.37 -1.16 -13.42
CA LYS A 45 8.59 -1.95 -13.56
C LYS A 45 9.59 -1.22 -14.45
N MET A 46 10.86 -1.26 -14.07
CA MET A 46 11.96 -0.74 -14.87
C MET A 46 13.22 -1.59 -14.67
N LYS A 47 14.12 -1.54 -15.61
CA LYS A 47 15.41 -2.24 -15.51
C LYS A 47 16.41 -1.42 -14.69
N LEU A 48 17.35 -2.12 -14.10
CA LEU A 48 18.49 -1.49 -13.42
C LEU A 48 19.19 -0.51 -14.37
N ASN A 49 19.49 0.69 -13.88
CA ASN A 49 20.09 1.82 -14.59
C ASN A 49 19.21 2.51 -15.65
N ASP A 50 17.96 2.12 -15.83
CA ASP A 50 17.02 2.91 -16.63
C ASP A 50 16.69 4.23 -15.92
N THR A 51 16.22 5.21 -16.67
CA THR A 51 15.77 6.48 -16.12
C THR A 51 14.29 6.39 -15.75
N TYR A 52 13.96 6.64 -14.47
CA TYR A 52 12.57 6.76 -14.05
C TYR A 52 11.92 8.00 -14.66
N VAL A 53 10.76 7.83 -15.27
CA VAL A 53 9.92 8.91 -15.81
C VAL A 53 8.59 8.89 -15.09
N GLU A 54 8.26 9.97 -14.40
CA GLU A 54 6.98 10.14 -13.70
C GLU A 54 5.81 10.27 -14.71
N PRO A 55 4.81 9.37 -14.69
CA PRO A 55 3.65 9.46 -15.59
C PRO A 55 2.71 10.63 -15.29
N GLY A 56 2.83 11.19 -14.09
CA GLY A 56 2.05 12.33 -13.66
C GLY A 56 0.89 11.99 -12.72
N PHE A 57 0.17 13.03 -12.31
CA PHE A 57 -0.95 12.99 -11.38
C PHE A 57 -1.85 14.22 -11.60
N ILE A 58 -3.07 14.18 -11.04
CA ILE A 58 -4.01 15.31 -10.99
C ILE A 58 -4.59 15.37 -9.58
N ALA A 59 -4.74 16.57 -9.04
CA ALA A 59 -5.44 16.80 -7.78
C ALA A 59 -6.45 17.93 -7.91
N LEU A 60 -7.66 17.72 -7.39
CA LEU A 60 -8.76 18.68 -7.41
C LEU A 60 -9.33 18.88 -6.01
N GLU A 61 -9.80 20.10 -5.73
CA GLU A 61 -10.64 20.43 -4.57
C GLU A 61 -11.96 21.01 -5.10
N GLY A 62 -13.02 20.20 -5.12
CA GLY A 62 -14.19 20.51 -5.92
C GLY A 62 -13.81 20.60 -7.40
N ASP A 63 -14.02 21.77 -8.01
CA ASP A 63 -13.64 22.05 -9.41
C ASP A 63 -12.28 22.78 -9.53
N GLU A 64 -11.64 23.13 -8.40
CA GLU A 64 -10.34 23.82 -8.40
C GLU A 64 -9.20 22.83 -8.63
N ASP A 65 -8.32 23.14 -9.59
CA ASP A 65 -7.07 22.38 -9.82
C ASP A 65 -6.02 22.75 -8.76
N ILE A 66 -5.72 21.82 -7.88
CA ILE A 66 -4.70 21.93 -6.83
C ILE A 66 -3.49 21.03 -7.09
N THR A 67 -3.30 20.56 -8.33
CA THR A 67 -2.20 19.67 -8.72
C THR A 67 -0.83 20.21 -8.33
N SER A 68 -0.63 21.53 -8.41
CA SER A 68 0.62 22.20 -8.04
C SER A 68 0.93 22.13 -6.53
N LYS A 69 -0.07 21.83 -5.68
CA LYS A 69 0.09 21.68 -4.22
C LYS A 69 0.50 20.26 -3.81
N VAL A 70 0.52 19.30 -4.74
CA VAL A 70 0.90 17.89 -4.45
C VAL A 70 2.37 17.82 -4.04
N LYS A 71 2.61 17.14 -2.93
CA LYS A 71 3.94 16.82 -2.43
C LYS A 71 4.25 15.34 -2.71
N ILE A 72 5.46 15.06 -3.17
CA ILE A 72 5.96 13.72 -3.41
C ILE A 72 7.04 13.43 -2.40
N ALA A 73 6.88 12.34 -1.63
CA ALA A 73 7.89 11.80 -0.74
C ALA A 73 8.41 10.47 -1.28
N GLY A 74 9.70 10.19 -1.07
CA GLY A 74 10.42 9.05 -1.65
C GLY A 74 11.15 9.43 -2.93
N ALA A 75 12.03 8.54 -3.38
CA ALA A 75 12.78 8.69 -4.62
C ALA A 75 13.14 7.32 -5.18
N VAL A 76 13.22 7.19 -6.50
CA VAL A 76 13.66 5.98 -7.19
C VAL A 76 15.19 6.04 -7.37
N ASN A 77 15.90 5.03 -6.84
CA ASN A 77 17.32 4.84 -7.14
C ASN A 77 17.47 3.75 -8.20
N SER A 78 17.63 4.15 -9.45
CA SER A 78 17.75 3.22 -10.57
C SER A 78 19.03 2.38 -10.57
N ALA A 79 20.04 2.75 -9.78
CA ALA A 79 21.30 2.02 -9.68
C ALA A 79 21.25 0.82 -8.72
N LYS A 80 20.16 0.63 -7.98
CA LYS A 80 19.99 -0.47 -7.03
C LYS A 80 18.68 -1.20 -7.30
N SER A 81 18.74 -2.53 -7.42
CA SER A 81 17.54 -3.37 -7.49
C SER A 81 16.80 -3.34 -6.17
N ASP A 82 15.56 -2.86 -6.21
CA ASP A 82 14.70 -2.68 -5.03
C ASP A 82 13.29 -2.30 -5.49
N ILE A 83 12.34 -2.19 -4.55
CA ILE A 83 11.02 -1.61 -4.80
C ILE A 83 10.90 -0.28 -4.05
N TYR A 84 10.80 0.80 -4.81
CA TYR A 84 10.74 2.17 -4.31
C TYR A 84 9.28 2.63 -4.22
N THR A 85 8.87 3.12 -3.05
CA THR A 85 7.54 3.70 -2.87
C THR A 85 7.61 5.21 -2.94
N LEU A 86 6.87 5.80 -3.88
CA LEU A 86 6.59 7.22 -3.98
C LEU A 86 5.23 7.49 -3.35
N THR A 87 5.16 8.39 -2.37
CA THR A 87 3.92 8.80 -1.72
C THR A 87 3.57 10.22 -2.16
N TYR A 88 2.44 10.35 -2.84
CA TYR A 88 1.85 11.60 -3.28
C TYR A 88 0.83 12.05 -2.26
N SER A 89 0.86 13.30 -1.83
CA SER A 89 -0.06 13.84 -0.84
C SER A 89 -0.46 15.27 -1.17
N VAL A 90 -1.71 15.60 -0.91
CA VAL A 90 -2.25 16.95 -1.04
C VAL A 90 -3.30 17.19 0.05
N ALA A 91 -3.34 18.40 0.59
CA ALA A 91 -4.35 18.81 1.55
C ALA A 91 -5.30 19.82 0.91
N ASN A 92 -6.57 19.77 1.28
CA ASN A 92 -7.54 20.82 0.96
C ASN A 92 -7.29 22.07 1.80
N VAL A 93 -8.07 23.13 1.57
CA VAL A 93 -7.99 24.42 2.31
C VAL A 93 -8.24 24.26 3.81
N ASP A 94 -8.99 23.24 4.24
CA ASP A 94 -9.28 22.94 5.65
C ASP A 94 -8.21 22.05 6.30
N GLY A 95 -7.15 21.68 5.57
CA GLY A 95 -6.03 20.87 6.06
C GLY A 95 -6.28 19.36 6.03
N VAL A 96 -7.40 18.88 5.47
CA VAL A 96 -7.68 17.47 5.31
C VAL A 96 -6.88 16.92 4.13
N SER A 97 -6.02 15.92 4.40
CA SER A 97 -5.10 15.37 3.41
C SER A 97 -5.61 14.08 2.79
N VAL A 98 -5.32 13.91 1.50
CA VAL A 98 -5.43 12.65 0.78
C VAL A 98 -4.04 12.22 0.31
N SER A 99 -3.78 10.91 0.27
CA SER A 99 -2.52 10.36 -0.26
C SER A 99 -2.73 9.16 -1.14
N LYS A 100 -1.81 8.96 -2.09
CA LYS A 100 -1.72 7.80 -2.97
C LYS A 100 -0.27 7.34 -3.03
N LYS A 101 -0.08 6.05 -3.32
CA LYS A 101 1.26 5.47 -3.44
C LYS A 101 1.47 4.91 -4.85
N ARG A 102 2.69 5.04 -5.36
CA ARG A 102 3.19 4.36 -6.55
C ARG A 102 4.42 3.57 -6.14
N ASN A 103 4.42 2.29 -6.47
CA ASN A 103 5.59 1.44 -6.29
C ASN A 103 6.32 1.30 -7.62
N VAL A 104 7.65 1.41 -7.57
CA VAL A 104 8.51 1.29 -8.75
C VAL A 104 9.54 0.19 -8.46
N LEU A 105 9.38 -0.92 -9.13
CA LEU A 105 10.33 -2.02 -9.10
C LEU A 105 11.49 -1.70 -10.06
N VAL A 106 12.71 -1.67 -9.53
CA VAL A 106 13.95 -1.62 -10.29
C VAL A 106 14.55 -3.02 -10.31
N ALA A 107 14.46 -3.71 -11.45
CA ALA A 107 14.82 -5.11 -11.57
C ALA A 107 16.27 -5.30 -12.05
N ALA A 108 17.04 -6.12 -11.33
CA ALA A 108 18.33 -6.62 -11.82
C ALA A 108 18.12 -7.73 -12.88
N PRO A 109 19.04 -7.90 -13.83
CA PRO A 109 18.93 -8.94 -14.84
C PRO A 109 19.18 -10.37 -14.29
N THR A 110 19.73 -10.49 -13.09
CA THR A 110 20.10 -11.75 -12.43
C THR A 110 18.92 -12.35 -11.66
N PHE A 111 19.06 -13.62 -11.21
CA PHE A 111 18.09 -14.29 -10.34
C PHE A 111 17.92 -13.53 -9.02
N ALA A 112 19.02 -13.08 -8.40
CA ALA A 112 18.97 -12.16 -7.26
C ALA A 112 18.50 -10.77 -7.73
N SER A 113 17.30 -10.38 -7.32
CA SER A 113 16.62 -9.16 -7.76
C SER A 113 15.44 -8.84 -6.83
N ALA A 114 14.84 -7.66 -7.01
CA ALA A 114 13.49 -7.38 -6.55
C ALA A 114 12.47 -7.90 -7.58
N TYR A 115 11.31 -8.30 -7.06
CA TYR A 115 10.18 -8.86 -7.83
C TYR A 115 8.86 -8.33 -7.31
N TYR A 116 7.84 -8.30 -8.14
CA TYR A 116 6.45 -8.29 -7.68
C TYR A 116 5.95 -9.71 -7.55
N GLY A 117 5.45 -10.03 -6.36
CA GLY A 117 4.80 -11.29 -6.05
C GLY A 117 3.32 -11.26 -6.38
N GLU A 118 2.87 -12.35 -6.99
CA GLU A 118 1.48 -12.71 -7.18
C GLU A 118 1.25 -14.04 -6.48
N SER A 119 0.17 -14.15 -5.70
CA SER A 119 -0.11 -15.35 -4.91
C SER A 119 -1.58 -15.73 -4.98
N GLU A 120 -1.85 -17.03 -5.17
CA GLU A 120 -3.20 -17.55 -5.34
C GLU A 120 -3.44 -18.80 -4.51
N LEU A 121 -4.56 -18.80 -3.75
CA LEU A 121 -5.06 -19.95 -3.00
C LEU A 121 -6.60 -20.00 -3.06
N GLY A 122 -7.12 -20.91 -3.84
CA GLY A 122 -8.56 -21.01 -4.09
C GLY A 122 -9.11 -19.76 -4.78
N SER A 123 -10.02 -19.03 -4.14
CA SER A 123 -10.57 -17.78 -4.65
C SER A 123 -9.80 -16.53 -4.20
N ARG A 124 -8.74 -16.70 -3.41
CA ARG A 124 -7.93 -15.58 -2.91
C ARG A 124 -6.77 -15.34 -3.86
N HIS A 125 -6.66 -14.11 -4.34
CA HIS A 125 -5.65 -13.69 -5.29
C HIS A 125 -5.12 -12.32 -4.89
N TYR A 126 -3.80 -12.22 -4.69
CA TYR A 126 -3.11 -11.00 -4.31
C TYR A 126 -1.96 -10.73 -5.26
N VAL A 127 -1.72 -9.47 -5.57
CA VAL A 127 -0.74 -9.04 -6.59
C VAL A 127 0.13 -7.91 -6.08
N ASN A 128 1.26 -7.71 -6.76
CA ASN A 128 2.18 -6.59 -6.55
C ASN A 128 2.80 -6.55 -5.14
N ALA A 129 2.90 -7.69 -4.45
CA ALA A 129 3.65 -7.76 -3.20
C ALA A 129 5.15 -7.55 -3.47
N PRO A 130 5.85 -6.69 -2.69
CA PRO A 130 7.28 -6.54 -2.80
C PRO A 130 8.00 -7.79 -2.29
N ILE A 131 8.82 -8.41 -3.14
CA ILE A 131 9.61 -9.59 -2.82
C ILE A 131 11.06 -9.36 -3.24
N HIS A 132 12.00 -9.77 -2.39
CA HIS A 132 13.43 -9.66 -2.66
C HIS A 132 14.10 -11.02 -2.61
N ILE A 133 14.94 -11.27 -3.61
CA ILE A 133 15.85 -12.42 -3.64
C ILE A 133 17.28 -11.90 -3.60
N VAL A 134 18.04 -12.35 -2.61
CA VAL A 134 19.41 -11.92 -2.33
C VAL A 134 20.36 -13.10 -2.49
N ASP A 135 21.48 -12.91 -3.17
CA ASP A 135 22.55 -13.91 -3.30
C ASP A 135 23.32 -13.98 -1.96
N ASN A 136 23.39 -15.16 -1.37
CA ASN A 136 24.14 -15.41 -0.12
C ASN A 136 25.65 -15.59 -0.36
N GLY A 137 26.09 -15.72 -1.64
CA GLY A 137 27.49 -15.90 -2.01
C GLY A 137 28.04 -17.32 -1.85
N ASP A 138 27.19 -18.26 -1.45
CA ASP A 138 27.55 -19.70 -1.26
C ASP A 138 26.82 -20.63 -2.24
N GLY A 139 26.18 -20.06 -3.27
CA GLY A 139 25.35 -20.79 -4.25
C GLY A 139 23.89 -20.96 -3.79
N THR A 140 23.51 -20.34 -2.69
CA THR A 140 22.12 -20.25 -2.23
C THR A 140 21.61 -18.82 -2.29
N TYR A 141 20.29 -18.64 -2.14
CA TYR A 141 19.64 -17.35 -2.20
C TYR A 141 18.65 -17.21 -1.03
N GLY A 142 18.66 -16.07 -0.37
CA GLY A 142 17.61 -15.68 0.57
C GLY A 142 16.41 -15.10 -0.18
N ILE A 143 15.21 -15.54 0.16
CA ILE A 143 13.95 -14.92 -0.23
C ILE A 143 13.22 -14.41 1.01
N ASP A 144 12.79 -13.17 1.00
CA ASP A 144 12.15 -12.53 2.17
C ASP A 144 10.73 -13.05 2.44
N ASP A 145 9.97 -13.46 1.41
CA ASP A 145 8.69 -14.14 1.58
C ASP A 145 8.41 -15.16 0.46
N ILE A 146 8.60 -16.45 0.79
CA ILE A 146 8.34 -17.56 -0.15
C ILE A 146 6.86 -17.68 -0.51
N MET A 147 5.96 -17.07 0.27
CA MET A 147 4.52 -17.04 0.00
C MET A 147 4.11 -15.95 -1.01
N GLY A 148 5.07 -15.17 -1.54
CA GLY A 148 4.78 -14.12 -2.52
C GLY A 148 3.85 -13.04 -2.02
N GLY A 149 3.91 -12.72 -0.72
CA GLY A 149 3.09 -11.71 -0.07
C GLY A 149 1.70 -12.17 0.37
N PHE A 150 1.37 -13.46 0.24
CA PHE A 150 0.02 -13.97 0.52
C PHE A 150 -0.52 -13.59 1.89
N GLN A 151 0.30 -13.71 2.93
CA GLN A 151 -0.11 -13.37 4.30
C GLN A 151 0.06 -11.89 4.59
N PHE A 152 1.29 -11.38 4.46
CA PHE A 152 1.66 -10.05 4.91
C PHE A 152 1.05 -8.92 4.06
N HIS A 153 1.09 -9.06 2.74
CA HIS A 153 0.55 -8.06 1.82
C HIS A 153 -0.88 -8.37 1.34
N GLY A 154 -1.38 -9.56 1.60
CA GLY A 154 -2.68 -10.04 1.16
C GLY A 154 -3.68 -10.24 2.29
N LEU A 155 -3.76 -11.46 2.80
CA LEU A 155 -4.80 -11.90 3.72
C LEU A 155 -4.85 -11.07 5.03
N ASN A 156 -3.71 -10.61 5.51
CA ASN A 156 -3.55 -9.90 6.77
C ASN A 156 -2.90 -8.52 6.61
N ALA A 157 -3.04 -7.89 5.45
CA ALA A 157 -2.40 -6.61 5.12
C ALA A 157 -2.69 -5.44 6.10
N GLY A 158 -3.68 -5.56 6.97
CA GLY A 158 -3.98 -4.54 7.97
C GLY A 158 -3.36 -4.76 9.35
N LEU A 159 -2.62 -5.88 9.55
CA LEU A 159 -2.04 -6.23 10.86
C LEU A 159 -0.65 -5.64 11.10
N GLU A 160 -0.03 -5.06 10.08
CA GLU A 160 1.27 -4.39 10.21
C GLU A 160 1.22 -3.18 11.17
N PRO A 161 2.30 -2.90 11.88
CA PRO A 161 3.57 -3.64 12.00
C PRO A 161 3.59 -4.62 13.17
N ALA A 162 2.45 -4.94 13.78
CA ALA A 162 2.38 -5.71 15.02
C ALA A 162 2.81 -7.18 14.86
N TYR A 163 2.66 -7.73 13.65
CA TYR A 163 2.99 -9.12 13.34
C TYR A 163 3.77 -9.20 12.03
N ASP A 164 4.97 -9.71 12.09
CA ASP A 164 5.72 -10.06 10.89
C ASP A 164 5.23 -11.43 10.38
N LEU A 165 4.53 -11.39 9.25
CA LEU A 165 3.96 -12.57 8.60
C LEU A 165 4.70 -12.96 7.31
N HIS A 166 5.90 -12.44 7.10
CA HIS A 166 6.78 -12.89 6.03
C HIS A 166 7.31 -14.29 6.32
N ALA A 167 7.36 -15.11 5.30
CA ALA A 167 7.95 -16.46 5.39
C ALA A 167 9.31 -16.47 4.69
N GLU A 168 10.33 -16.00 5.39
CA GLU A 168 11.71 -16.05 4.89
C GLU A 168 12.15 -17.48 4.60
N ALA A 169 12.89 -17.66 3.52
CA ALA A 169 13.45 -18.95 3.17
C ALA A 169 14.84 -18.80 2.53
N VAL A 170 15.61 -19.89 2.62
CA VAL A 170 16.80 -20.08 1.80
C VAL A 170 16.46 -21.09 0.71
N ILE A 171 16.69 -20.70 -0.53
CA ILE A 171 16.42 -21.49 -1.73
C ILE A 171 17.70 -21.66 -2.54
N LYS A 172 17.71 -22.66 -3.42
CA LYS A 172 18.80 -22.88 -4.36
C LYS A 172 18.25 -23.00 -5.76
N LEU A 173 18.88 -22.29 -6.71
CA LEU A 173 18.65 -22.42 -8.14
C LEU A 173 19.53 -23.54 -8.67
N GLU A 174 18.93 -24.61 -9.18
CA GLU A 174 19.62 -25.76 -9.72
C GLU A 174 20.01 -25.53 -11.19
N ALA A 175 20.88 -26.37 -11.72
CA ALA A 175 21.41 -26.21 -13.10
C ALA A 175 20.34 -26.36 -14.20
N ASP A 176 19.23 -27.02 -13.91
CA ASP A 176 18.07 -27.18 -14.80
C ASP A 176 17.02 -26.09 -14.63
N ASN A 177 17.35 -25.03 -13.90
CA ASN A 177 16.47 -23.92 -13.51
C ASN A 177 15.32 -24.32 -12.55
N SER A 178 15.32 -25.51 -11.99
CA SER A 178 14.44 -25.82 -10.86
C SER A 178 14.90 -25.12 -9.59
N ILE A 179 13.97 -24.89 -8.67
CA ILE A 179 14.25 -24.25 -7.40
C ILE A 179 13.95 -25.25 -6.28
N SER A 180 14.95 -25.47 -5.44
CA SER A 180 14.85 -26.32 -4.26
C SER A 180 14.86 -25.48 -2.97
N LEU A 181 14.13 -25.94 -1.95
CA LEU A 181 14.13 -25.35 -0.61
C LEU A 181 15.30 -25.89 0.20
N VAL A 182 16.15 -24.99 0.70
CA VAL A 182 17.25 -25.35 1.60
C VAL A 182 16.80 -25.28 3.05
N SER A 183 16.16 -24.16 3.43
CA SER A 183 15.60 -24.00 4.78
C SER A 183 14.48 -22.97 4.80
N LEU A 184 13.60 -23.08 5.78
CA LEU A 184 12.62 -22.05 6.11
C LEU A 184 13.11 -21.29 7.33
N GLY A 185 12.93 -19.98 7.31
CA GLY A 185 13.07 -19.14 8.48
C GLY A 185 11.97 -19.39 9.52
N SER A 186 12.09 -18.72 10.65
CA SER A 186 11.01 -18.70 11.64
C SER A 186 9.91 -17.78 11.13
N TRP A 187 8.68 -18.28 11.05
CA TRP A 187 7.54 -17.43 10.68
C TRP A 187 6.34 -17.77 11.56
N ALA A 188 5.56 -16.77 11.89
CA ALA A 188 4.27 -16.81 12.57
C ALA A 188 3.92 -18.16 13.28
N PRO A 189 4.68 -18.59 14.30
CA PRO A 189 4.47 -19.89 14.95
C PRO A 189 3.08 -20.01 15.57
N GLU A 190 2.43 -18.89 15.87
CA GLU A 190 1.08 -18.82 16.40
C GLU A 190 0.04 -19.34 15.40
N LEU A 191 0.28 -19.20 14.10
CA LEU A 191 -0.64 -19.68 13.07
C LEU A 191 -0.63 -21.23 12.92
N LYS A 192 0.39 -21.90 13.46
CA LYS A 192 0.57 -23.38 13.41
C LYS A 192 0.42 -23.95 11.99
N LEU A 193 0.79 -23.17 10.99
CA LEU A 193 0.73 -23.60 9.59
C LEU A 193 2.07 -24.20 9.18
N THR A 194 2.02 -25.37 8.57
CA THR A 194 3.20 -25.99 7.96
C THR A 194 3.43 -25.38 6.59
N LEU A 195 4.62 -24.85 6.35
CA LEU A 195 5.08 -24.42 5.03
C LEU A 195 6.09 -25.38 4.45
N GLY A 196 6.28 -25.34 3.14
CA GLY A 196 7.28 -26.06 2.39
C GLY A 196 7.22 -25.68 0.92
N LEU A 197 8.18 -26.11 0.15
CA LEU A 197 8.18 -25.95 -1.31
C LEU A 197 7.94 -27.33 -1.96
N ASN A 198 6.85 -27.47 -2.71
CA ASN A 198 6.55 -28.66 -3.47
C ASN A 198 7.35 -28.69 -4.78
N SER A 199 7.41 -27.54 -5.47
CA SER A 199 8.21 -27.34 -6.69
C SER A 199 8.45 -25.84 -6.91
N GLY A 200 9.51 -25.53 -7.63
CA GLY A 200 9.81 -24.18 -8.09
C GLY A 200 10.59 -24.20 -9.39
N SER A 201 10.43 -23.17 -10.21
CA SER A 201 11.16 -23.01 -11.46
C SER A 201 11.47 -21.54 -11.73
N TYR A 202 12.54 -21.30 -12.49
CA TYR A 202 12.96 -20.00 -12.97
C TYR A 202 13.08 -20.04 -14.49
N ASP A 203 12.43 -19.11 -15.15
CA ASP A 203 12.65 -18.89 -16.58
C ASP A 203 13.73 -17.79 -16.80
N PRO A 204 14.94 -18.13 -17.24
CA PRO A 204 16.01 -17.15 -17.43
C PRO A 204 15.75 -16.17 -18.61
N VAL A 205 14.79 -16.46 -19.48
CA VAL A 205 14.45 -15.60 -20.62
C VAL A 205 13.51 -14.48 -20.18
N THR A 206 12.46 -14.82 -19.46
CA THR A 206 11.45 -13.87 -18.97
C THR A 206 11.80 -13.30 -17.59
N GLY A 207 12.63 -14.00 -16.82
CA GLY A 207 12.93 -13.67 -15.43
C GLY A 207 11.82 -14.04 -14.46
N VAL A 208 10.81 -14.80 -14.89
CA VAL A 208 9.69 -15.24 -14.06
C VAL A 208 10.12 -16.40 -13.17
N ILE A 209 9.65 -16.37 -11.93
CA ILE A 209 9.77 -17.47 -10.98
C ILE A 209 8.37 -17.98 -10.66
N GLU A 210 8.17 -19.29 -10.73
CA GLU A 210 6.96 -19.96 -10.31
C GLU A 210 7.27 -20.88 -9.13
N LEU A 211 6.51 -20.75 -8.03
CA LEU A 211 6.63 -21.58 -6.85
C LEU A 211 5.28 -22.22 -6.53
N ASN A 212 5.29 -23.52 -6.23
CA ASN A 212 4.18 -24.23 -5.61
C ASN A 212 4.53 -24.46 -4.14
N VAL A 213 3.96 -23.64 -3.28
CA VAL A 213 4.26 -23.63 -1.84
C VAL A 213 3.22 -24.47 -1.11
N LYS A 214 3.68 -25.45 -0.33
CA LYS A 214 2.84 -26.18 0.60
C LYS A 214 2.35 -25.20 1.68
N TYR A 215 1.04 -25.09 1.84
CA TYR A 215 0.41 -24.18 2.79
C TYR A 215 -0.56 -24.95 3.70
N GLY A 216 -0.12 -25.19 4.93
CA GLY A 216 -0.85 -26.08 5.86
C GLY A 216 -0.78 -27.55 5.45
N ALA A 217 -1.74 -28.34 5.89
CA ALA A 217 -1.73 -29.79 5.68
C ALA A 217 -1.99 -30.20 4.23
N ASN A 218 -2.97 -29.54 3.56
CA ASN A 218 -3.52 -30.02 2.29
C ASN A 218 -3.62 -28.94 1.18
N ASN A 219 -3.20 -27.70 1.44
CA ASN A 219 -3.32 -26.63 0.46
C ASN A 219 -2.00 -26.42 -0.28
N GLN A 220 -2.14 -25.98 -1.53
CA GLN A 220 -1.05 -25.57 -2.40
C GLN A 220 -1.27 -24.12 -2.78
N LEU A 221 -0.34 -23.27 -2.40
CA LEU A 221 -0.32 -21.86 -2.74
C LEU A 221 0.53 -21.69 -3.99
N SER A 222 -0.09 -21.17 -5.05
CA SER A 222 0.63 -20.79 -6.26
C SER A 222 1.24 -19.40 -6.07
N VAL A 223 2.51 -19.26 -6.36
CA VAL A 223 3.25 -18.00 -6.30
C VAL A 223 3.96 -17.76 -7.61
N THR A 224 3.76 -16.58 -8.19
CA THR A 224 4.46 -16.10 -9.38
C THR A 224 5.20 -14.82 -9.04
N LEU A 225 6.52 -14.81 -9.26
CA LEU A 225 7.34 -13.60 -9.08
C LEU A 225 7.75 -13.06 -10.44
N THR A 226 7.50 -11.78 -10.68
CA THR A 226 7.76 -11.10 -11.96
C THR A 226 8.59 -9.84 -11.77
N LYS A 227 9.48 -9.56 -12.72
CA LYS A 227 10.33 -8.36 -12.73
C LYS A 227 10.36 -7.66 -14.08
#